data_0078f9e2244907fcf61f0ab60ff69b7b
#
_entry.id   0078f9e2244907fcf61f0ab60ff69b7b
#
_cell.length_a   1.000
_cell.length_b   1.000
_cell.length_c   1.000
_cell.angle_alpha   90.00
_cell.angle_beta   90.00
_cell.angle_gamma   90.00
#
_symmetry.space_group_name_H-M   'P 1'
#
loop_
_entity.id
_entity.type
_entity.pdbx_description
1 polymer ?
#
loop_
_entity_poly.entity_id
_entity_poly.type
_entity_poly.pdbx_seq_one_letter_code
_entity_poly.pdbx_strand_id
1 'polypeptide(L)'
;SSAASDVYKRQGESLFGSGRLYENMVGITIGTGIGLGIIIHHSLYGGGYAGAGELGALPYLEADYEYYCSSGFFKRRNTTGAAESEKALKGDNDALLLWQEFGGHIGQLVKAVLFAYSPQLIVLGGGIATAFPLFKEAMYETLKDFPYPRVVADVKIVSSQLQDAGLLGVSALLG
;
A
#
# COMPACT_ATOMS: atom_id res chain seq x y z
N SER A 1 -13.83 -4.75 17.71
CA SER A 1 -12.69 -3.82 17.56
C SER A 1 -11.33 -4.50 17.82
N SER A 2 -11.25 -5.50 18.71
CA SER A 2 -9.98 -6.19 19.04
C SER A 2 -9.50 -7.13 17.93
N ALA A 3 -10.40 -7.85 17.25
CA ALA A 3 -10.02 -8.84 16.23
C ALA A 3 -9.39 -8.21 14.98
N ALA A 4 -9.87 -7.06 14.53
CA ALA A 4 -9.27 -6.35 13.41
C ALA A 4 -7.88 -5.80 13.78
N SER A 5 -7.72 -5.23 14.98
CA SER A 5 -6.42 -4.74 15.45
C SER A 5 -5.40 -5.86 15.63
N ASP A 6 -5.85 -7.05 16.06
CA ASP A 6 -4.98 -8.22 16.23
C ASP A 6 -4.57 -8.82 14.88
N VAL A 7 -5.45 -8.79 13.89
CA VAL A 7 -5.12 -9.19 12.52
C VAL A 7 -4.11 -8.22 11.91
N TYR A 8 -4.29 -6.92 12.09
CA TYR A 8 -3.33 -5.91 11.61
C TYR A 8 -1.99 -5.98 12.35
N LYS A 9 -1.99 -6.26 13.65
CA LYS A 9 -0.76 -6.49 14.41
C LYS A 9 -0.01 -7.71 13.91
N ARG A 10 -0.70 -8.85 13.71
CA ARG A 10 -0.09 -10.07 13.19
C ARG A 10 0.39 -9.91 11.75
N GLN A 11 -0.36 -9.20 10.92
CA GLN A 11 0.08 -8.86 9.56
C GLN A 11 1.29 -7.93 9.58
N GLY A 12 1.30 -6.94 10.47
CA GLY A 12 2.45 -6.07 10.68
C GLY A 12 3.67 -6.87 11.12
N GLU A 13 3.55 -7.69 12.15
CA GLU A 13 4.63 -8.55 12.62
C GLU A 13 5.09 -9.56 11.55
N SER A 14 4.18 -10.09 10.74
CA SER A 14 4.52 -11.01 9.67
C SER A 14 5.13 -10.33 8.45
N LEU A 15 4.68 -9.13 8.09
CA LEU A 15 5.25 -8.33 7.01
C LEU A 15 6.64 -7.79 7.36
N PHE A 16 6.91 -7.56 8.64
CA PHE A 16 8.11 -6.91 9.14
C PHE A 16 9.02 -7.82 9.98
N GLY A 17 8.70 -9.11 10.08
CA GLY A 17 9.33 -10.07 11.01
C GLY A 17 10.84 -10.27 10.88
N SER A 18 11.49 -9.70 9.85
CA SER A 18 12.95 -9.66 9.71
C SER A 18 13.49 -8.23 9.53
N GLY A 19 12.69 -7.23 9.84
CA GLY A 19 12.95 -5.81 9.58
C GLY A 19 14.08 -5.15 10.36
N ARG A 20 15.16 -5.88 10.66
CA ARG A 20 16.35 -5.29 11.29
C ARG A 20 17.10 -4.28 10.43
N LEU A 21 16.84 -4.27 9.11
CA LEU A 21 17.49 -3.35 8.17
C LEU A 21 16.87 -1.96 8.13
N TYR A 22 15.60 -1.83 8.51
CA TYR A 22 14.86 -0.57 8.43
C TYR A 22 14.26 -0.23 9.79
N GLU A 23 14.59 0.93 10.31
CA GLU A 23 14.05 1.41 11.59
C GLU A 23 12.60 1.88 11.46
N ASN A 24 12.29 2.50 10.32
CA ASN A 24 11.01 3.15 10.07
C ASN A 24 10.38 2.61 8.79
N MET A 25 9.26 1.95 8.93
CA MET A 25 8.57 1.27 7.82
C MET A 25 7.07 1.46 7.92
N VAL A 26 6.40 1.43 6.78
CA VAL A 26 4.93 1.40 6.71
C VAL A 26 4.49 0.26 5.80
N GLY A 27 3.60 -0.57 6.29
CA GLY A 27 2.88 -1.54 5.48
C GLY A 27 1.50 -0.98 5.12
N ILE A 28 1.13 -1.06 3.85
CA ILE A 28 -0.19 -0.66 3.36
C ILE A 28 -0.88 -1.90 2.82
N THR A 29 -1.97 -2.30 3.45
CA THR A 29 -2.82 -3.39 2.95
C THR A 29 -3.89 -2.82 2.04
N ILE A 30 -3.92 -3.29 0.79
CA ILE A 30 -4.85 -2.87 -0.26
C ILE A 30 -5.76 -4.05 -0.59
N GLY A 31 -7.00 -3.99 -0.12
CA GLY A 31 -8.00 -5.04 -0.30
C GLY A 31 -9.40 -4.47 -0.35
N THR A 32 -10.33 -5.02 0.43
CA THR A 32 -11.69 -4.48 0.58
C THR A 32 -11.71 -3.11 1.24
N GLY A 33 -10.64 -2.78 1.97
CA GLY A 33 -10.36 -1.49 2.56
C GLY A 33 -8.86 -1.19 2.52
N ILE A 34 -8.47 -0.11 3.17
CA ILE A 34 -7.08 0.31 3.34
C ILE A 34 -6.70 0.18 4.81
N GLY A 35 -5.67 -0.60 5.09
CA GLY A 35 -5.06 -0.69 6.42
C GLY A 35 -3.60 -0.29 6.39
N LEU A 36 -3.12 0.33 7.45
CA LEU A 36 -1.70 0.65 7.61
C LEU A 36 -1.15 0.05 8.91
N GLY A 37 0.04 -0.53 8.81
CA GLY A 37 0.88 -0.87 9.95
C GLY A 37 2.10 0.03 9.94
N ILE A 38 2.42 0.64 11.10
CA ILE A 38 3.49 1.63 11.20
C ILE A 38 4.54 1.11 12.16
N ILE A 39 5.78 1.04 11.71
CA ILE A 39 6.96 0.69 12.52
C ILE A 39 7.83 1.94 12.65
N ILE A 40 8.10 2.34 13.88
CA ILE A 40 8.98 3.46 14.23
C ILE A 40 10.04 2.93 15.20
N HIS A 41 11.31 3.15 14.87
CA HIS A 41 12.45 2.65 15.66
C HIS A 41 12.31 1.16 16.02
N HIS A 42 12.03 0.34 14.99
CA HIS A 42 11.84 -1.11 15.10
C HIS A 42 10.64 -1.56 15.96
N SER A 43 9.76 -0.64 16.36
CA SER A 43 8.60 -0.94 17.20
C SER A 43 7.30 -0.61 16.49
N LEU A 44 6.31 -1.49 16.61
CA LEU A 44 4.97 -1.25 16.09
C LEU A 44 4.35 -0.05 16.81
N TYR A 45 3.94 0.95 16.04
CA TYR A 45 3.29 2.13 16.57
C TYR A 45 1.77 2.00 16.44
N GLY A 46 1.09 1.86 17.58
CA GLY A 46 -0.37 1.72 17.63
C GLY A 46 -1.11 3.00 18.01
N GLY A 47 -0.37 4.04 18.43
CA GLY A 47 -1.00 5.24 18.99
C GLY A 47 -1.64 5.01 20.36
N GLY A 48 -2.26 6.03 20.91
CA GLY A 48 -2.89 5.99 22.25
C GLY A 48 -4.10 5.07 22.35
N TYR A 49 -4.78 4.80 21.23
CA TYR A 49 -6.03 4.03 21.16
C TYR A 49 -5.95 2.87 20.15
N ALA A 50 -4.76 2.43 19.81
CA ALA A 50 -4.51 1.37 18.81
C ALA A 50 -5.12 1.67 17.42
N GLY A 51 -5.36 2.95 17.10
CA GLY A 51 -5.94 3.42 15.84
C GLY A 51 -4.96 4.23 14.98
N ALA A 52 -3.66 4.14 15.25
CA ALA A 52 -2.67 4.81 14.41
C ALA A 52 -2.64 4.21 13.01
N GLY A 53 -2.55 5.07 11.99
CA GLY A 53 -2.47 4.64 10.61
C GLY A 53 -3.80 4.54 9.88
N GLU A 54 -4.87 5.11 10.40
CA GLU A 54 -6.19 5.17 9.73
C GLU A 54 -6.21 6.19 8.56
N LEU A 55 -5.14 6.22 7.76
CA LEU A 55 -5.02 7.14 6.62
C LEU A 55 -6.04 6.85 5.52
N GLY A 56 -6.56 5.63 5.44
CA GLY A 56 -7.64 5.30 4.51
C GLY A 56 -8.88 6.16 4.69
N ALA A 57 -9.15 6.60 5.91
CA ALA A 57 -10.29 7.45 6.25
C ALA A 57 -10.04 8.96 6.08
N LEU A 58 -8.83 9.37 5.71
CA LEU A 58 -8.56 10.78 5.45
C LEU A 58 -9.32 11.27 4.22
N PRO A 59 -9.88 12.48 4.28
CA PRO A 59 -10.54 13.08 3.11
C PRO A 59 -9.61 13.13 1.91
N TYR A 60 -10.14 12.68 0.79
CA TYR A 60 -9.42 12.68 -0.48
C TYR A 60 -10.42 12.80 -1.63
N LEU A 61 -10.23 13.81 -2.48
CA LEU A 61 -11.18 14.17 -3.53
C LEU A 61 -12.60 14.35 -2.96
N GLU A 62 -13.57 13.61 -3.48
CA GLU A 62 -14.98 13.72 -3.05
C GLU A 62 -15.35 12.73 -1.93
N ALA A 63 -14.39 11.91 -1.46
CA ALA A 63 -14.62 10.91 -0.42
C ALA A 63 -13.41 10.77 0.52
N ASP A 64 -12.74 9.62 0.48
CA ASP A 64 -11.55 9.31 1.26
C ASP A 64 -10.58 8.45 0.45
N TYR A 65 -9.39 8.18 0.99
CA TYR A 65 -8.41 7.32 0.31
C TYR A 65 -8.93 5.89 0.11
N GLU A 66 -9.65 5.33 1.07
CA GLU A 66 -10.17 3.97 0.94
C GLU A 66 -11.14 3.85 -0.25
N TYR A 67 -11.95 4.86 -0.47
CA TYR A 67 -12.88 4.90 -1.60
C TYR A 67 -12.16 4.75 -2.95
N TYR A 68 -11.00 5.40 -3.13
CA TYR A 68 -10.25 5.41 -4.39
C TYR A 68 -9.15 4.36 -4.47
N CYS A 69 -8.66 3.86 -3.35
CA CYS A 69 -7.46 3.01 -3.27
C CYS A 69 -7.76 1.55 -2.89
N SER A 70 -9.03 1.16 -2.79
CA SER A 70 -9.43 -0.20 -2.41
C SER A 70 -10.17 -0.92 -3.53
N SER A 71 -10.62 -2.14 -3.27
CA SER A 71 -11.46 -2.91 -4.21
C SER A 71 -12.75 -2.18 -4.60
N GLY A 72 -13.21 -1.24 -3.79
CA GLY A 72 -14.35 -0.38 -4.08
C GLY A 72 -14.18 0.44 -5.36
N PHE A 73 -12.95 0.82 -5.70
CA PHE A 73 -12.62 1.49 -6.95
C PHE A 73 -13.10 0.69 -8.17
N PHE A 74 -12.84 -0.61 -8.17
CA PHE A 74 -13.26 -1.52 -9.25
C PHE A 74 -14.75 -1.85 -9.18
N LYS A 75 -15.27 -2.11 -7.98
CA LYS A 75 -16.69 -2.46 -7.78
C LYS A 75 -17.64 -1.40 -8.30
N ARG A 76 -17.34 -0.13 -8.12
CA ARG A 76 -18.16 0.97 -8.65
C ARG A 76 -18.17 1.05 -10.18
N ARG A 77 -17.25 0.37 -10.82
CA ARG A 77 -17.17 0.22 -12.29
C ARG A 77 -17.71 -1.13 -12.76
N ASN A 78 -18.43 -1.84 -11.89
CA ASN A 78 -19.00 -3.17 -12.15
C ASN A 78 -17.96 -4.21 -12.56
N THR A 79 -16.76 -4.13 -11.99
CA THR A 79 -15.65 -5.04 -12.26
C THR A 79 -14.87 -5.37 -10.98
N THR A 80 -13.77 -6.11 -11.12
CA THR A 80 -12.86 -6.45 -10.04
C THR A 80 -11.42 -6.19 -10.45
N GLY A 81 -10.52 -6.02 -9.45
CA GLY A 81 -9.09 -5.93 -9.73
C GLY A 81 -8.55 -7.16 -10.47
N ALA A 82 -9.02 -8.36 -10.10
CA ALA A 82 -8.62 -9.60 -10.76
C ALA A 82 -9.03 -9.63 -12.24
N ALA A 83 -10.27 -9.27 -12.55
CA ALA A 83 -10.76 -9.22 -13.93
C ALA A 83 -9.99 -8.19 -14.78
N GLU A 84 -9.75 -7.00 -14.22
CA GLU A 84 -9.00 -5.95 -14.94
C GLU A 84 -7.51 -6.29 -15.07
N SER A 85 -6.92 -7.01 -14.12
CA SER A 85 -5.55 -7.52 -14.25
C SER A 85 -5.43 -8.53 -15.40
N GLU A 86 -6.38 -9.45 -15.51
CA GLU A 86 -6.41 -10.44 -16.59
C GLU A 86 -6.52 -9.75 -17.97
N LYS A 87 -7.42 -8.78 -18.10
CA LYS A 87 -7.55 -7.99 -19.34
C LYS A 87 -6.28 -7.21 -19.66
N ALA A 88 -5.69 -6.55 -18.68
CA ALA A 88 -4.47 -5.77 -18.85
C ALA A 88 -3.29 -6.64 -19.31
N LEU A 89 -3.15 -7.84 -18.76
CA LEU A 89 -2.12 -8.80 -19.17
C LEU A 89 -2.31 -9.28 -20.63
N LYS A 90 -3.52 -9.21 -21.16
CA LYS A 90 -3.83 -9.49 -22.58
C LYS A 90 -3.69 -8.27 -23.48
N GLY A 91 -3.29 -7.12 -22.93
CA GLY A 91 -3.07 -5.88 -23.67
C GLY A 91 -4.32 -5.02 -23.87
N ASP A 92 -5.39 -5.24 -23.11
CA ASP A 92 -6.59 -4.40 -23.15
C ASP A 92 -6.27 -2.98 -22.68
N ASN A 93 -6.46 -2.00 -23.58
CA ASN A 93 -6.09 -0.61 -23.30
C ASN A 93 -6.94 0.04 -22.22
N ASP A 94 -8.23 -0.28 -22.14
CA ASP A 94 -9.11 0.29 -21.12
C ASP A 94 -8.72 -0.22 -19.72
N ALA A 95 -8.38 -1.50 -19.62
CA ALA A 95 -7.87 -2.07 -18.38
C ALA A 95 -6.52 -1.47 -17.97
N LEU A 96 -5.60 -1.26 -18.91
CA LEU A 96 -4.32 -0.59 -18.64
C LEU A 96 -4.53 0.85 -18.16
N LEU A 97 -5.41 1.61 -18.77
CA LEU A 97 -5.76 2.97 -18.35
C LEU A 97 -6.40 3.00 -16.96
N LEU A 98 -7.24 2.02 -16.65
CA LEU A 98 -7.86 1.89 -15.34
C LEU A 98 -6.83 1.66 -14.24
N TRP A 99 -5.84 0.80 -14.51
CA TRP A 99 -4.73 0.58 -13.58
C TRP A 99 -3.82 1.81 -13.43
N GLN A 100 -3.64 2.60 -14.48
CA GLN A 100 -2.92 3.88 -14.38
C GLN A 100 -3.66 4.87 -13.49
N GLU A 101 -4.97 4.99 -13.65
CA GLU A 101 -5.80 5.83 -12.77
C GLU A 101 -5.69 5.37 -11.31
N PHE A 102 -5.82 4.07 -11.06
CA PHE A 102 -5.66 3.49 -9.73
C PHE A 102 -4.27 3.76 -9.16
N GLY A 103 -3.22 3.61 -9.95
CA GLY A 103 -1.84 3.91 -9.56
C GLY A 103 -1.65 5.37 -9.15
N GLY A 104 -2.30 6.30 -9.82
CA GLY A 104 -2.31 7.71 -9.44
C GLY A 104 -2.91 7.93 -8.04
N HIS A 105 -4.01 7.26 -7.72
CA HIS A 105 -4.61 7.34 -6.38
C HIS A 105 -3.70 6.71 -5.32
N ILE A 106 -3.10 5.55 -5.60
CA ILE A 106 -2.10 4.95 -4.70
C ILE A 106 -0.92 5.89 -4.49
N GLY A 107 -0.45 6.57 -5.52
CA GLY A 107 0.61 7.58 -5.41
C GLY A 107 0.25 8.71 -4.45
N GLN A 108 -0.99 9.18 -4.47
CA GLN A 108 -1.47 10.19 -3.53
C GLN A 108 -1.50 9.66 -2.08
N LEU A 109 -1.92 8.42 -1.88
CA LEU A 109 -1.86 7.78 -0.55
C LEU A 109 -0.40 7.64 -0.08
N VAL A 110 0.52 7.24 -0.96
CA VAL A 110 1.95 7.16 -0.65
C VAL A 110 2.50 8.52 -0.25
N LYS A 111 2.12 9.60 -0.92
CA LYS A 111 2.51 10.97 -0.51
C LYS A 111 2.06 11.27 0.92
N ALA A 112 0.81 10.93 1.27
CA ALA A 112 0.30 11.12 2.62
C ALA A 112 1.15 10.35 3.65
N VAL A 113 1.55 9.13 3.33
CA VAL A 113 2.44 8.31 4.17
C VAL A 113 3.83 8.96 4.30
N LEU A 114 4.39 9.46 3.20
CA LEU A 114 5.69 10.15 3.22
C LEU A 114 5.66 11.42 4.06
N PHE A 115 4.60 12.21 3.96
CA PHE A 115 4.41 13.40 4.79
C PHE A 115 4.25 13.07 6.28
N ALA A 116 3.49 12.02 6.59
CA ALA A 116 3.17 11.69 7.97
C ALA A 116 4.30 10.99 8.71
N TYR A 117 5.02 10.08 8.06
CA TYR A 117 5.93 9.14 8.71
C TYR A 117 7.35 9.15 8.15
N SER A 118 7.56 9.66 6.94
CA SER A 118 8.88 9.64 6.26
C SER A 118 9.59 8.28 6.39
N PRO A 119 8.96 7.16 6.02
CA PRO A 119 9.53 5.84 6.23
C PRO A 119 10.67 5.56 5.25
N GLN A 120 11.57 4.64 5.64
CA GLN A 120 12.64 4.12 4.77
C GLN A 120 12.13 3.05 3.80
N LEU A 121 11.07 2.34 4.19
CA LEU A 121 10.46 1.27 3.40
C LEU A 121 8.93 1.37 3.47
N ILE A 122 8.29 1.23 2.32
CA ILE A 122 6.84 1.03 2.21
C ILE A 122 6.59 -0.33 1.57
N VAL A 123 5.80 -1.17 2.24
CA VAL A 123 5.40 -2.49 1.73
C VAL A 123 3.91 -2.45 1.37
N LEU A 124 3.61 -2.70 0.11
CA LEU A 124 2.23 -2.81 -0.37
C LEU A 124 1.81 -4.28 -0.30
N GLY A 125 0.80 -4.58 0.51
CA GLY A 125 0.25 -5.92 0.70
C GLY A 125 -1.24 -5.98 0.33
N GLY A 126 -1.84 -7.17 0.47
CA GLY A 126 -3.23 -7.43 0.14
C GLY A 126 -3.43 -7.90 -1.31
N GLY A 127 -4.65 -8.34 -1.62
CA GLY A 127 -4.95 -8.98 -2.91
C GLY A 127 -4.71 -8.07 -4.13
N ILE A 128 -5.01 -6.79 -4.02
CA ILE A 128 -4.84 -5.84 -5.12
C ILE A 128 -3.36 -5.49 -5.35
N ALA A 129 -2.53 -5.56 -4.30
CA ALA A 129 -1.10 -5.29 -4.42
C ALA A 129 -0.37 -6.29 -5.33
N THR A 130 -0.94 -7.45 -5.62
CA THR A 130 -0.40 -8.40 -6.60
C THR A 130 -0.35 -7.81 -8.01
N ALA A 131 -1.17 -6.83 -8.30
CA ALA A 131 -1.18 -6.09 -9.58
C ALA A 131 -0.19 -4.91 -9.60
N PHE A 132 0.72 -4.81 -8.64
CA PHE A 132 1.70 -3.72 -8.56
C PHE A 132 2.41 -3.40 -9.88
N PRO A 133 2.85 -4.37 -10.69
CA PRO A 133 3.46 -4.08 -11.98
C PRO A 133 2.56 -3.27 -12.94
N LEU A 134 1.22 -3.36 -12.79
CA LEU A 134 0.27 -2.66 -13.65
C LEU A 134 0.04 -1.20 -13.23
N PHE A 135 0.25 -0.86 -11.96
CA PHE A 135 0.04 0.50 -11.45
C PHE A 135 1.30 1.20 -10.92
N LYS A 136 2.42 0.50 -10.87
CA LYS A 136 3.69 1.00 -10.36
C LYS A 136 4.16 2.29 -11.03
N GLU A 137 4.15 2.34 -12.36
CA GLU A 137 4.61 3.51 -13.11
C GLU A 137 3.76 4.76 -12.81
N ALA A 138 2.45 4.62 -12.82
CA ALA A 138 1.54 5.73 -12.51
C ALA A 138 1.69 6.20 -11.07
N MET A 139 1.92 5.28 -10.13
CA MET A 139 2.24 5.60 -8.75
C MET A 139 3.51 6.46 -8.67
N TYR A 140 4.61 6.04 -9.29
CA TYR A 140 5.87 6.80 -9.27
C TYR A 140 5.78 8.11 -10.04
N GLU A 141 5.03 8.16 -11.14
CA GLU A 141 4.78 9.42 -11.86
C GLU A 141 4.09 10.45 -10.96
N THR A 142 3.14 10.00 -10.15
CA THR A 142 2.46 10.84 -9.16
C THR A 142 3.41 11.38 -8.08
N LEU A 143 4.46 10.63 -7.73
CA LEU A 143 5.44 11.05 -6.72
C LEU A 143 6.42 12.11 -7.21
N LYS A 144 6.50 12.38 -8.51
CA LYS A 144 7.47 13.32 -9.09
C LYS A 144 7.29 14.76 -8.61
N ASP A 145 6.08 15.15 -8.24
CA ASP A 145 5.78 16.48 -7.72
C ASP A 145 5.84 16.58 -6.19
N PHE A 146 6.30 15.51 -5.52
CA PHE A 146 6.51 15.55 -4.08
C PHE A 146 7.57 16.61 -3.73
N PRO A 147 7.30 17.50 -2.74
CA PRO A 147 8.16 18.66 -2.49
C PRO A 147 9.56 18.32 -1.95
N TYR A 148 9.78 17.07 -1.57
CA TYR A 148 11.07 16.58 -1.07
C TYR A 148 11.60 15.46 -1.97
N PRO A 149 12.21 15.77 -3.13
CA PRO A 149 12.63 14.75 -4.12
C PRO A 149 13.59 13.70 -3.55
N ARG A 150 14.39 14.07 -2.57
CA ARG A 150 15.35 13.17 -1.93
C ARG A 150 14.64 12.06 -1.13
N VAL A 151 13.53 12.40 -0.48
CA VAL A 151 12.71 11.41 0.23
C VAL A 151 12.17 10.36 -0.73
N VAL A 152 11.67 10.79 -1.89
CA VAL A 152 11.17 9.88 -2.94
C VAL A 152 12.30 9.04 -3.52
N ALA A 153 13.50 9.61 -3.71
CA ALA A 153 14.65 8.86 -4.22
C ALA A 153 15.15 7.79 -3.24
N ASP A 154 15.08 8.06 -1.94
CA ASP A 154 15.64 7.20 -0.90
C ASP A 154 14.64 6.15 -0.38
N VAL A 155 13.33 6.41 -0.42
CA VAL A 155 12.33 5.46 0.04
C VAL A 155 12.29 4.23 -0.87
N LYS A 156 12.27 3.04 -0.28
CA LYS A 156 12.05 1.81 -1.00
C LYS A 156 10.56 1.45 -0.94
N ILE A 157 9.95 1.21 -2.10
CA ILE A 157 8.54 0.79 -2.20
C ILE A 157 8.51 -0.58 -2.87
N VAL A 158 7.97 -1.56 -2.17
CA VAL A 158 7.90 -2.94 -2.65
C VAL A 158 6.49 -3.48 -2.50
N SER A 159 6.13 -4.42 -3.37
CA SER A 159 4.93 -5.23 -3.20
C SER A 159 5.30 -6.52 -2.50
N SER A 160 4.59 -6.85 -1.42
CA SER A 160 4.66 -8.19 -0.88
C SER A 160 3.85 -9.11 -1.78
N GLN A 161 4.48 -10.03 -2.47
CA GLN A 161 3.78 -11.04 -3.28
C GLN A 161 3.15 -12.14 -2.42
N LEU A 162 2.64 -11.72 -1.27
CA LEU A 162 2.24 -12.59 -0.19
C LEU A 162 0.80 -13.01 -0.31
N GLN A 163 0.51 -13.98 -1.16
CA GLN A 163 -0.72 -14.73 -0.95
C GLN A 163 -0.51 -15.94 -0.03
N ASP A 164 0.61 -16.63 -0.03
CA ASP A 164 0.80 -17.80 0.83
C ASP A 164 2.24 -18.06 1.29
N ALA A 165 3.20 -17.37 0.74
CA ALA A 165 4.59 -17.46 1.18
C ALA A 165 5.02 -16.21 1.97
N GLY A 166 4.06 -15.58 2.56
CA GLY A 166 4.03 -14.32 3.21
C GLY A 166 5.30 -13.84 3.82
N LEU A 167 5.83 -14.58 4.69
CA LEU A 167 7.01 -14.25 5.47
C LEU A 167 8.33 -14.43 4.72
N LEU A 168 8.38 -15.39 3.80
CA LEU A 168 9.64 -15.76 3.12
C LEU A 168 10.04 -14.74 2.06
N GLY A 169 9.08 -14.14 1.37
CA GLY A 169 9.36 -13.13 0.34
C GLY A 169 9.88 -11.82 0.93
N VAL A 170 9.31 -11.36 2.03
CA VAL A 170 9.76 -10.12 2.70
C VAL A 170 11.08 -10.37 3.42
N SER A 171 11.28 -11.54 4.03
CA SER A 171 12.56 -11.90 4.63
C SER A 171 13.68 -12.01 3.61
N ALA A 172 13.40 -12.49 2.40
CA ALA A 172 14.36 -12.53 1.31
C ALA A 172 14.69 -11.14 0.74
N LEU A 173 13.75 -10.19 0.81
CA LEU A 173 13.98 -8.79 0.42
C LEU A 173 14.67 -7.97 1.51
N LEU A 174 14.54 -8.39 2.76
CA LEU A 174 15.11 -7.73 3.94
C LEU A 174 16.39 -8.44 4.45
N GLY A 175 16.67 -9.63 3.97
CA GLY A 175 17.92 -10.35 4.16
C GLY A 175 18.91 -10.06 3.06
#